data_77f87da9128d58de2a5f7b8535696318
#
_entry.id   77f87da9128d58de2a5f7b8535696318
#
_cell.length_a   1.000
_cell.length_b   1.000
_cell.length_c   1.000
_cell.angle_alpha   90.00
_cell.angle_beta   90.00
_cell.angle_gamma   90.00
#
_symmetry.space_group_name_H-M   'P 1'
#
loop_
_entity.id
_entity.type
_entity.pdbx_description
1 polymer ?
#
loop_
_entity_poly.entity_id
_entity_poly.type
_entity_poly.pdbx_seq_one_letter_code
_entity_poly.pdbx_strand_id
1 'polypeptide(L)'
;MAIEIKKDSQIVSVLTAAARKERLDSNVVEEADKLIKDLASNPNPHNKYQIAQLVGFSVNELQKRDTNWVDQIADTKRVGFGDKAQFQVKLPGVRAFIQAKGATTPRSKNAQKTFSMETIAVSCRPFINRVELQNGLANAADLINDANYQMTVAMNRYFESVLIGALNTGKFVNPYYGAGTGAIVQSTFDPMLYHWIRTTGGAAIMGDIENIAKLSALTGFDGGNNTKVFAEDLIKEHNDSAALATYKSAKIVELINPFMEDGTDDVVFKKNYLYILPAGIDDSMRPLKVVFEGDVFSEEATNIDDLTWEIRLDQYFNAAVAYGDRPYMGVYEIK
;
A
#
# COMPACT_ATOMS: atom_id res chain seq x y z
N MET A 1 21.13 3.55 -35.32
CA MET A 1 19.65 3.65 -35.22
C MET A 1 19.34 3.89 -33.74
N ALA A 2 18.74 5.01 -33.39
CA ALA A 2 18.41 5.27 -31.99
C ALA A 2 17.24 4.36 -31.60
N ILE A 3 17.43 3.52 -30.58
CA ILE A 3 16.36 2.68 -30.04
C ILE A 3 15.53 3.57 -29.12
N GLU A 4 14.29 3.82 -29.50
CA GLU A 4 13.37 4.56 -28.64
C GLU A 4 12.79 3.58 -27.60
N ILE A 5 13.17 3.77 -26.33
CA ILE A 5 12.68 2.95 -25.23
C ILE A 5 11.30 3.43 -24.83
N LYS A 6 10.31 2.57 -24.94
CA LYS A 6 8.92 2.84 -24.51
C LYS A 6 8.62 2.11 -23.20
N LYS A 7 7.72 2.68 -22.41
CA LYS A 7 7.24 2.13 -21.14
C LYS A 7 6.80 0.66 -21.26
N ASP A 8 6.12 0.30 -22.35
CA ASP A 8 5.62 -1.05 -22.60
C ASP A 8 6.62 -1.93 -23.35
N SER A 9 7.91 -1.58 -23.37
CA SER A 9 8.92 -2.36 -24.06
C SER A 9 9.18 -3.68 -23.34
N GLN A 10 9.46 -4.73 -24.10
CA GLN A 10 9.82 -6.04 -23.56
C GLN A 10 11.00 -5.98 -22.59
N ILE A 11 11.93 -5.06 -22.78
CA ILE A 11 13.10 -4.86 -21.93
C ILE A 11 12.71 -4.37 -20.52
N VAL A 12 11.72 -3.48 -20.40
CA VAL A 12 11.21 -3.03 -19.08
C VAL A 12 10.61 -4.21 -18.32
N SER A 13 9.83 -5.06 -19.00
CA SER A 13 9.27 -6.26 -18.35
C SER A 13 10.34 -7.25 -17.91
N VAL A 14 11.40 -7.41 -18.68
CA VAL A 14 12.54 -8.28 -18.35
C VAL A 14 13.32 -7.74 -17.16
N LEU A 15 13.62 -6.44 -17.14
CA LEU A 15 14.29 -5.80 -16.02
C LEU A 15 13.46 -5.88 -14.72
N THR A 16 12.16 -5.67 -14.83
CA THR A 16 11.22 -5.80 -13.72
C THR A 16 11.19 -7.22 -13.15
N ALA A 17 11.15 -8.24 -14.02
CA ALA A 17 11.17 -9.64 -13.61
C ALA A 17 12.55 -10.06 -13.06
N ALA A 18 13.65 -9.56 -13.64
CA ALA A 18 15.00 -9.79 -13.13
C ALA A 18 15.19 -9.18 -11.74
N ALA A 19 14.72 -7.95 -11.50
CA ALA A 19 14.75 -7.31 -10.19
C ALA A 19 14.00 -8.13 -9.12
N ARG A 20 12.96 -8.85 -9.50
CA ARG A 20 12.20 -9.76 -8.62
C ARG A 20 12.78 -11.17 -8.53
N LYS A 21 13.87 -11.44 -9.22
CA LYS A 21 14.47 -12.79 -9.29
C LYS A 21 13.49 -13.84 -9.83
N GLU A 22 12.56 -13.43 -10.71
CA GLU A 22 11.63 -14.33 -11.38
C GLU A 22 12.37 -15.14 -12.47
N ARG A 23 11.83 -16.33 -12.80
CA ARG A 23 12.40 -17.15 -13.89
C ARG A 23 12.12 -16.50 -15.24
N LEU A 24 13.18 -16.27 -16.00
CA LEU A 24 13.14 -15.71 -17.34
C LEU A 24 13.73 -16.68 -18.35
N ASP A 25 13.28 -16.59 -19.60
CA ASP A 25 13.88 -17.33 -20.71
C ASP A 25 15.29 -16.83 -21.00
N SER A 26 16.24 -17.75 -21.16
CA SER A 26 17.66 -17.42 -21.34
C SER A 26 17.93 -16.49 -22.54
N ASN A 27 17.24 -16.68 -23.63
CA ASN A 27 17.41 -15.86 -24.84
C ASN A 27 17.04 -14.39 -24.59
N VAL A 28 15.95 -14.16 -23.84
CA VAL A 28 15.46 -12.81 -23.50
C VAL A 28 16.39 -12.11 -22.52
N VAL A 29 16.94 -12.87 -21.57
CA VAL A 29 17.96 -12.38 -20.62
C VAL A 29 19.22 -11.97 -21.37
N GLU A 30 19.70 -12.77 -22.31
CA GLU A 30 20.90 -12.46 -23.11
C GLU A 30 20.73 -11.20 -23.97
N GLU A 31 19.57 -11.00 -24.57
CA GLU A 31 19.27 -9.79 -25.35
C GLU A 31 19.25 -8.54 -24.47
N ALA A 32 18.59 -8.61 -23.30
CA ALA A 32 18.55 -7.49 -22.35
C ALA A 32 19.94 -7.18 -21.78
N ASP A 33 20.72 -8.21 -21.41
CA ASP A 33 22.09 -8.06 -20.91
C ASP A 33 22.99 -7.40 -21.95
N LYS A 34 22.90 -7.84 -23.23
CA LYS A 34 23.63 -7.23 -24.31
C LYS A 34 23.29 -5.76 -24.51
N LEU A 35 22.01 -5.42 -24.46
CA LEU A 35 21.59 -4.03 -24.61
C LEU A 35 22.14 -3.13 -23.49
N ILE A 36 22.06 -3.59 -22.23
CA ILE A 36 22.57 -2.82 -21.08
C ILE A 36 24.09 -2.61 -21.21
N LYS A 37 24.82 -3.67 -21.59
CA LYS A 37 26.25 -3.59 -21.84
C LYS A 37 26.61 -2.64 -22.97
N ASP A 38 25.87 -2.67 -24.07
CA ASP A 38 26.07 -1.76 -25.20
C ASP A 38 25.82 -0.29 -24.81
N LEU A 39 24.74 -0.01 -24.07
CA LEU A 39 24.44 1.33 -23.55
C LEU A 39 25.49 1.81 -22.56
N ALA A 40 25.96 0.94 -21.66
CA ALA A 40 26.99 1.27 -20.66
C ALA A 40 28.38 1.45 -21.28
N SER A 41 28.69 0.72 -22.36
CA SER A 41 30.00 0.81 -23.02
C SER A 41 30.22 2.10 -23.78
N ASN A 42 29.16 2.74 -24.27
CA ASN A 42 29.22 4.00 -25.00
C ASN A 42 28.46 5.12 -24.28
N PRO A 43 29.07 5.80 -23.29
CA PRO A 43 28.39 6.73 -22.37
C PRO A 43 28.16 8.12 -23.00
N ASN A 44 27.45 8.17 -24.14
CA ASN A 44 26.96 9.44 -24.65
C ASN A 44 25.69 9.89 -23.86
N PRO A 45 25.31 11.18 -23.88
CA PRO A 45 24.15 11.69 -23.15
C PRO A 45 22.86 10.92 -23.48
N HIS A 46 22.69 10.52 -24.73
CA HIS A 46 21.51 9.76 -25.17
C HIS A 46 21.42 8.39 -24.49
N ASN A 47 22.53 7.63 -24.44
CA ASN A 47 22.54 6.32 -23.81
C ASN A 47 22.33 6.38 -22.29
N LYS A 48 22.89 7.41 -21.65
CA LYS A 48 22.65 7.65 -20.21
C LYS A 48 21.17 7.92 -19.93
N TYR A 49 20.57 8.79 -20.73
CA TYR A 49 19.15 9.08 -20.63
C TYR A 49 18.29 7.82 -20.83
N GLN A 50 18.65 6.94 -21.79
CA GLN A 50 17.96 5.67 -22.01
C GLN A 50 18.07 4.73 -20.79
N ILE A 51 19.22 4.64 -20.16
CA ILE A 51 19.40 3.84 -18.93
C ILE A 51 18.51 4.42 -17.80
N ALA A 52 18.52 5.74 -17.60
CA ALA A 52 17.67 6.36 -16.59
C ALA A 52 16.18 6.11 -16.86
N GLN A 53 15.75 6.18 -18.12
CA GLN A 53 14.37 5.84 -18.51
C GLN A 53 14.04 4.36 -18.24
N LEU A 54 14.93 3.43 -18.54
CA LEU A 54 14.73 2.01 -18.26
C LEU A 54 14.54 1.77 -16.77
N VAL A 55 15.42 2.36 -15.94
CA VAL A 55 15.31 2.26 -14.49
C VAL A 55 14.00 2.88 -13.99
N GLY A 56 13.66 4.09 -14.44
CA GLY A 56 12.42 4.77 -14.05
C GLY A 56 11.16 3.99 -14.42
N PHE A 57 11.07 3.44 -15.62
CA PHE A 57 9.92 2.64 -16.05
C PHE A 57 9.83 1.32 -15.28
N SER A 58 10.96 0.65 -15.01
CA SER A 58 10.98 -0.58 -14.24
C SER A 58 10.56 -0.37 -12.78
N VAL A 59 11.06 0.69 -12.14
CA VAL A 59 10.64 1.08 -10.78
C VAL A 59 9.15 1.41 -10.74
N ASN A 60 8.64 2.15 -11.73
CA ASN A 60 7.22 2.48 -11.81
C ASN A 60 6.31 1.24 -11.91
N GLU A 61 6.71 0.21 -12.68
CA GLU A 61 5.96 -1.05 -12.76
C GLU A 61 6.05 -1.86 -11.46
N LEU A 62 7.19 -1.86 -10.78
CA LEU A 62 7.35 -2.49 -9.47
C LEU A 62 6.48 -1.81 -8.42
N GLN A 63 6.51 -0.49 -8.33
CA GLN A 63 5.71 0.27 -7.36
C GLN A 63 4.21 0.05 -7.53
N LYS A 64 3.70 -0.03 -8.74
CA LYS A 64 2.27 -0.34 -8.98
C LYS A 64 1.84 -1.68 -8.37
N ARG A 65 2.74 -2.67 -8.38
CA ARG A 65 2.48 -3.98 -7.78
C ARG A 65 2.63 -3.94 -6.26
N ASP A 66 3.68 -3.30 -5.76
CA ASP A 66 4.04 -3.30 -4.34
C ASP A 66 3.12 -2.41 -3.50
N THR A 67 2.47 -1.42 -4.12
CA THR A 67 1.45 -0.58 -3.47
C THR A 67 0.02 -1.11 -3.64
N ASN A 68 -0.18 -2.28 -4.22
CA ASN A 68 -1.52 -2.85 -4.47
C ASN A 68 -2.36 -3.07 -3.19
N TRP A 69 -1.71 -3.27 -2.02
CA TRP A 69 -2.41 -3.35 -0.75
C TRP A 69 -3.17 -2.06 -0.41
N VAL A 70 -2.63 -0.91 -0.83
CA VAL A 70 -3.26 0.40 -0.64
C VAL A 70 -4.61 0.46 -1.37
N ASP A 71 -4.70 -0.12 -2.56
CA ASP A 71 -5.94 -0.17 -3.34
C ASP A 71 -7.06 -0.96 -2.65
N GLN A 72 -6.73 -1.82 -1.68
CA GLN A 72 -7.72 -2.54 -0.88
C GLN A 72 -8.38 -1.65 0.19
N ILE A 73 -7.66 -0.67 0.72
CA ILE A 73 -8.12 0.19 1.82
C ILE A 73 -8.37 1.63 1.40
N ALA A 74 -7.85 2.05 0.25
CA ALA A 74 -7.87 3.42 -0.22
C ALA A 74 -8.73 3.58 -1.48
N ASP A 75 -9.26 4.79 -1.65
CA ASP A 75 -9.70 5.32 -2.94
C ASP A 75 -8.48 5.93 -3.62
N THR A 76 -7.86 5.17 -4.52
CA THR A 76 -6.62 5.57 -5.20
C THR A 76 -6.94 6.21 -6.53
N LYS A 77 -6.39 7.39 -6.77
CA LYS A 77 -6.47 8.10 -8.05
C LYS A 77 -5.10 8.32 -8.64
N ARG A 78 -4.95 7.97 -9.90
CA ARG A 78 -3.76 8.26 -10.69
C ARG A 78 -4.12 9.34 -11.70
N VAL A 79 -3.45 10.49 -11.63
CA VAL A 79 -3.71 11.67 -12.47
C VAL A 79 -2.47 12.02 -13.28
N GLY A 80 -2.64 12.74 -14.37
CA GLY A 80 -1.54 13.28 -15.16
C GLY A 80 -0.73 14.28 -14.36
N PHE A 81 0.50 14.55 -14.81
CA PHE A 81 1.36 15.56 -14.18
C PHE A 81 0.73 16.96 -14.33
N GLY A 82 0.61 17.67 -13.21
CA GLY A 82 -0.06 18.98 -13.13
C GLY A 82 -1.58 18.91 -12.90
N ASP A 83 -2.18 17.72 -12.94
CA ASP A 83 -3.62 17.55 -12.70
C ASP A 83 -3.91 17.40 -11.21
N LYS A 84 -5.07 17.93 -10.77
CA LYS A 84 -5.51 17.79 -9.36
C LYS A 84 -6.59 16.72 -9.23
N ALA A 85 -6.32 15.67 -8.49
CA ALA A 85 -7.32 14.68 -8.12
C ALA A 85 -8.36 15.29 -7.18
N GLN A 86 -9.64 15.07 -7.49
CA GLN A 86 -10.74 15.44 -6.61
C GLN A 86 -11.33 14.19 -5.96
N PHE A 87 -11.40 14.18 -4.64
CA PHE A 87 -12.01 13.12 -3.85
C PHE A 87 -13.36 13.57 -3.33
N GLN A 88 -14.30 12.64 -3.30
CA GLN A 88 -15.65 12.88 -2.78
C GLN A 88 -15.87 12.05 -1.53
N VAL A 89 -16.44 12.68 -0.51
CA VAL A 89 -16.90 12.02 0.72
C VAL A 89 -18.41 12.19 0.81
N LYS A 90 -19.12 11.07 0.80
CA LYS A 90 -20.59 11.05 0.94
C LYS A 90 -20.95 11.14 2.41
N LEU A 91 -21.87 12.04 2.74
CA LEU A 91 -22.50 12.16 4.05
C LEU A 91 -23.94 11.68 3.95
N PRO A 92 -24.27 10.46 4.44
CA PRO A 92 -25.64 9.95 4.35
C PRO A 92 -26.57 10.82 5.18
N GLY A 93 -27.62 11.32 4.56
CA GLY A 93 -28.58 12.21 5.19
C GLY A 93 -30.04 11.89 4.84
N VAL A 94 -30.27 10.94 3.91
CA VAL A 94 -31.65 10.53 3.57
C VAL A 94 -32.22 9.70 4.72
N ARG A 95 -33.41 10.10 5.18
CA ARG A 95 -34.12 9.42 6.27
C ARG A 95 -35.55 9.09 5.82
N ALA A 96 -36.02 7.91 6.23
CA ALA A 96 -37.42 7.52 6.09
C ALA A 96 -38.19 7.83 7.38
N PHE A 97 -39.43 8.28 7.24
CA PHE A 97 -40.31 8.62 8.36
C PHE A 97 -41.58 7.79 8.29
N ILE A 98 -41.98 7.22 9.41
CA ILE A 98 -43.30 6.58 9.55
C ILE A 98 -44.27 7.68 10.01
N GLN A 99 -45.29 7.95 9.19
CA GLN A 99 -46.23 9.06 9.44
C GLN A 99 -47.68 8.61 9.21
N ALA A 100 -48.62 9.36 9.75
CA ALA A 100 -50.02 9.18 9.48
C ALA A 100 -50.33 9.46 8.00
N LYS A 101 -51.32 8.79 7.46
CA LYS A 101 -51.80 8.96 6.06
C LYS A 101 -52.14 10.44 5.82
N GLY A 102 -51.50 11.07 4.84
CA GLY A 102 -51.70 12.48 4.49
C GLY A 102 -50.83 13.47 5.24
N ALA A 103 -49.91 13.03 6.12
CA ALA A 103 -48.95 13.92 6.78
C ALA A 103 -47.82 14.32 5.83
N THR A 104 -47.24 15.53 6.05
CA THR A 104 -46.12 16.05 5.27
C THR A 104 -44.81 15.43 5.71
N THR A 105 -44.06 14.84 4.78
CA THR A 105 -42.77 14.23 5.06
C THR A 105 -41.66 15.28 5.00
N PRO A 106 -40.77 15.40 6.03
CA PRO A 106 -39.61 16.26 5.97
C PRO A 106 -38.69 15.87 4.82
N ARG A 107 -38.16 16.89 4.13
CA ARG A 107 -37.20 16.65 3.03
C ARG A 107 -35.84 16.27 3.61
N SER A 108 -35.18 15.28 3.04
CA SER A 108 -33.86 14.85 3.39
C SER A 108 -33.03 14.55 2.14
N LYS A 109 -31.72 14.86 2.19
CA LYS A 109 -30.78 14.59 1.09
C LYS A 109 -29.41 14.18 1.63
N ASN A 110 -28.69 13.41 0.83
CA ASN A 110 -27.28 13.16 1.09
C ASN A 110 -26.45 14.41 0.78
N ALA A 111 -25.49 14.73 1.63
CA ALA A 111 -24.50 15.75 1.36
C ALA A 111 -23.24 15.10 0.78
N GLN A 112 -22.49 15.87 0.02
CA GLN A 112 -21.17 15.48 -0.51
C GLN A 112 -20.18 16.59 -0.20
N LYS A 113 -18.98 16.19 0.26
CA LYS A 113 -17.84 17.10 0.37
C LYS A 113 -16.82 16.67 -0.66
N THR A 114 -16.29 17.62 -1.40
CA THR A 114 -15.21 17.42 -2.37
C THR A 114 -13.97 18.12 -1.83
N PHE A 115 -12.83 17.46 -1.91
CA PHE A 115 -11.54 18.05 -1.58
C PHE A 115 -10.47 17.56 -2.56
N SER A 116 -9.41 18.33 -2.72
CA SER A 116 -8.22 17.96 -3.47
C SER A 116 -7.02 17.96 -2.53
N MET A 117 -5.99 17.22 -2.88
CA MET A 117 -4.72 17.18 -2.17
C MET A 117 -3.61 17.66 -3.10
N GLU A 118 -2.66 18.40 -2.56
CA GLU A 118 -1.41 18.70 -3.23
C GLU A 118 -0.46 17.53 -3.06
N THR A 119 0.28 17.18 -4.08
CA THR A 119 1.21 16.09 -4.07
C THR A 119 2.54 16.47 -3.43
N ILE A 120 3.20 15.52 -2.83
CA ILE A 120 4.57 15.59 -2.30
C ILE A 120 5.42 14.60 -3.09
N ALA A 121 6.75 14.80 -3.11
CA ALA A 121 7.65 13.88 -3.78
C ALA A 121 8.26 12.89 -2.79
N VAL A 122 8.30 11.61 -3.15
CA VAL A 122 9.28 10.66 -2.63
C VAL A 122 10.41 10.58 -3.65
N SER A 123 11.63 10.74 -3.17
CA SER A 123 12.81 10.81 -4.03
C SER A 123 13.86 9.82 -3.58
N CYS A 124 14.46 9.13 -4.54
CA CYS A 124 15.62 8.27 -4.34
C CYS A 124 16.70 8.67 -5.34
N ARG A 125 17.97 8.63 -4.91
CA ARG A 125 19.11 8.97 -5.78
C ARG A 125 20.18 7.89 -5.69
N PRO A 126 19.94 6.70 -6.23
CA PRO A 126 20.96 5.68 -6.31
C PRO A 126 22.09 6.09 -7.26
N PHE A 127 23.29 5.63 -6.99
CA PHE A 127 24.41 5.77 -7.90
C PHE A 127 25.01 4.40 -8.21
N ILE A 128 25.58 4.28 -9.39
CA ILE A 128 26.24 3.06 -9.84
C ILE A 128 27.54 3.41 -10.57
N ASN A 129 28.55 2.59 -10.35
CA ASN A 129 29.77 2.73 -11.11
C ASN A 129 29.56 2.24 -12.54
N ARG A 130 30.09 2.95 -13.52
CA ARG A 130 30.01 2.55 -14.94
C ARG A 130 30.50 1.14 -15.19
N VAL A 131 31.59 0.74 -14.50
CA VAL A 131 32.16 -0.61 -14.64
C VAL A 131 31.18 -1.69 -14.18
N GLU A 132 30.41 -1.40 -13.12
CA GLU A 132 29.37 -2.32 -12.60
C GLU A 132 28.23 -2.51 -13.61
N LEU A 133 27.80 -1.44 -14.28
CA LEU A 133 26.81 -1.54 -15.36
C LEU A 133 27.33 -2.34 -16.57
N GLN A 134 28.63 -2.26 -16.86
CA GLN A 134 29.23 -3.08 -17.92
C GLN A 134 29.22 -4.58 -17.60
N ASN A 135 29.06 -4.96 -16.32
CA ASN A 135 28.83 -6.37 -15.93
C ASN A 135 27.42 -6.88 -16.26
N GLY A 136 26.51 -5.99 -16.65
CA GLY A 136 25.25 -6.30 -17.33
C GLY A 136 24.01 -6.26 -16.47
N LEU A 137 23.02 -7.07 -16.86
CA LEU A 137 21.64 -7.06 -16.39
C LEU A 137 21.50 -7.21 -14.86
N ALA A 138 22.32 -8.05 -14.22
CA ALA A 138 22.19 -8.34 -12.79
C ALA A 138 22.36 -7.08 -11.94
N ASN A 139 23.41 -6.29 -12.19
CA ASN A 139 23.67 -5.07 -11.43
C ASN A 139 22.60 -3.98 -11.68
N ALA A 140 22.10 -3.89 -12.91
CA ALA A 140 20.98 -2.98 -13.20
C ALA A 140 19.68 -3.42 -12.50
N ALA A 141 19.42 -4.72 -12.42
CA ALA A 141 18.26 -5.27 -11.74
C ALA A 141 18.34 -5.06 -10.22
N ASP A 142 19.52 -5.24 -9.60
CA ASP A 142 19.73 -4.98 -8.18
C ASP A 142 19.51 -3.49 -7.85
N LEU A 143 20.07 -2.58 -8.67
CA LEU A 143 19.85 -1.14 -8.51
C LEU A 143 18.36 -0.76 -8.57
N ILE A 144 17.62 -1.33 -9.51
CA ILE A 144 16.18 -1.11 -9.66
C ILE A 144 15.42 -1.63 -8.44
N ASN A 145 15.77 -2.83 -7.97
CA ASN A 145 15.14 -3.43 -6.80
C ASN A 145 15.36 -2.59 -5.54
N ASP A 146 16.59 -2.18 -5.28
CA ASP A 146 16.94 -1.37 -4.11
C ASP A 146 16.27 0.00 -4.14
N ALA A 147 16.27 0.67 -5.30
CA ALA A 147 15.58 1.94 -5.46
C ALA A 147 14.06 1.81 -5.23
N ASN A 148 13.44 0.79 -5.84
CA ASN A 148 12.02 0.50 -5.64
C ASN A 148 11.69 0.21 -4.17
N TYR A 149 12.51 -0.64 -3.52
CA TYR A 149 12.31 -1.00 -2.11
C TYR A 149 12.33 0.23 -1.22
N GLN A 150 13.36 1.08 -1.31
CA GLN A 150 13.50 2.27 -0.48
C GLN A 150 12.37 3.29 -0.71
N MET A 151 11.97 3.50 -1.96
CA MET A 151 10.84 4.39 -2.28
C MET A 151 9.51 3.82 -1.73
N THR A 152 9.29 2.52 -1.86
CA THR A 152 8.10 1.84 -1.36
C THR A 152 8.03 1.88 0.17
N VAL A 153 9.15 1.65 0.86
CA VAL A 153 9.25 1.79 2.32
C VAL A 153 8.90 3.21 2.76
N ALA A 154 9.46 4.22 2.10
CA ALA A 154 9.18 5.62 2.43
C ALA A 154 7.70 5.98 2.24
N MET A 155 7.07 5.52 1.14
CA MET A 155 5.63 5.72 0.89
C MET A 155 4.76 5.00 1.93
N ASN A 156 5.07 3.75 2.25
CA ASN A 156 4.32 2.96 3.22
C ASN A 156 4.36 3.58 4.61
N ARG A 157 5.53 4.06 5.06
CA ARG A 157 5.68 4.82 6.30
C ARG A 157 4.88 6.12 6.30
N TYR A 158 4.83 6.80 5.18
CA TYR A 158 4.01 7.98 5.05
C TYR A 158 2.52 7.65 5.18
N PHE A 159 2.02 6.61 4.49
CA PHE A 159 0.64 6.16 4.61
C PHE A 159 0.28 5.79 6.04
N GLU A 160 1.16 5.05 6.73
CA GLU A 160 0.95 4.73 8.14
C GLU A 160 0.93 5.99 9.01
N SER A 161 1.85 6.92 8.80
CA SER A 161 1.89 8.19 9.56
C SER A 161 0.60 8.98 9.41
N VAL A 162 0.01 9.00 8.22
CA VAL A 162 -1.28 9.63 7.94
C VAL A 162 -2.42 8.91 8.66
N LEU A 163 -2.43 7.57 8.67
CA LEU A 163 -3.41 6.76 9.40
C LEU A 163 -3.33 6.99 10.92
N ILE A 164 -2.12 6.95 11.48
CA ILE A 164 -1.89 7.18 12.92
C ILE A 164 -2.15 8.64 13.29
N GLY A 165 -1.72 9.59 12.45
CA GLY A 165 -2.00 11.01 12.65
C GLY A 165 -3.49 11.31 12.74
N ALA A 166 -4.30 10.55 12.03
CA ALA A 166 -5.75 10.64 12.09
C ALA A 166 -6.32 10.31 13.47
N LEU A 167 -5.69 9.43 14.25
CA LEU A 167 -6.12 9.07 15.61
C LEU A 167 -6.08 10.27 16.56
N ASN A 168 -5.15 11.20 16.35
CA ASN A 168 -4.96 12.38 17.19
C ASN A 168 -6.02 13.47 16.96
N THR A 169 -6.94 13.30 16.02
CA THR A 169 -7.97 14.30 15.71
C THR A 169 -9.13 14.35 16.69
N GLY A 170 -9.16 13.48 17.71
CA GLY A 170 -10.25 13.36 18.68
C GLY A 170 -11.55 12.75 18.12
N LYS A 171 -11.57 12.34 16.85
CA LYS A 171 -12.74 11.69 16.22
C LYS A 171 -12.75 10.17 16.44
N PHE A 172 -11.61 9.59 16.73
CA PHE A 172 -11.48 8.17 17.05
C PHE A 172 -11.77 7.93 18.53
N VAL A 173 -13.05 7.80 18.85
CA VAL A 173 -13.57 7.39 20.13
C VAL A 173 -14.37 6.11 19.96
N ASN A 174 -14.70 5.41 21.04
CA ASN A 174 -15.56 4.22 20.96
C ASN A 174 -16.83 4.52 20.14
N PRO A 175 -17.19 3.72 19.10
CA PRO A 175 -16.66 2.40 18.72
C PRO A 175 -15.56 2.41 17.63
N TYR A 176 -14.90 3.53 17.38
CA TYR A 176 -13.90 3.66 16.30
C TYR A 176 -12.47 3.46 16.78
N TYR A 177 -12.24 3.52 18.09
CA TYR A 177 -10.94 3.28 18.70
C TYR A 177 -11.08 2.41 19.93
N GLY A 178 -10.18 1.45 20.08
CA GLY A 178 -10.03 0.62 21.27
C GLY A 178 -8.56 0.34 21.53
N ALA A 179 -8.23 -0.03 22.75
CA ALA A 179 -6.88 -0.41 23.13
C ALA A 179 -6.87 -1.55 24.13
N GLY A 180 -5.79 -2.35 24.11
CA GLY A 180 -5.52 -3.41 25.07
C GLY A 180 -4.04 -3.43 25.43
N THR A 181 -3.69 -3.96 26.59
CA THR A 181 -2.30 -4.06 27.06
C THR A 181 -1.77 -5.46 26.81
N GLY A 182 -0.75 -5.60 25.97
CA GLY A 182 -0.07 -6.85 25.64
C GLY A 182 -0.88 -7.84 24.80
N ALA A 183 -2.23 -7.76 24.85
CA ALA A 183 -3.14 -8.67 24.16
C ALA A 183 -4.37 -7.96 23.61
N ILE A 184 -5.11 -8.63 22.74
CA ILE A 184 -6.39 -8.14 22.25
C ILE A 184 -7.47 -8.43 23.29
N VAL A 185 -8.09 -7.36 23.81
CA VAL A 185 -9.18 -7.47 24.78
C VAL A 185 -10.49 -7.66 24.01
N GLN A 186 -11.02 -8.87 24.02
CA GLN A 186 -12.19 -9.27 23.24
C GLN A 186 -13.43 -8.38 23.53
N SER A 187 -13.68 -8.02 24.81
CA SER A 187 -14.81 -7.18 25.20
C SER A 187 -14.76 -5.78 24.60
N THR A 188 -13.60 -5.30 24.17
CA THR A 188 -13.42 -4.00 23.48
C THR A 188 -13.39 -4.19 21.97
N PHE A 189 -12.71 -5.22 21.49
CA PHE A 189 -12.51 -5.47 20.07
C PHE A 189 -13.79 -5.90 19.33
N ASP A 190 -14.53 -6.86 19.90
CA ASP A 190 -15.75 -7.39 19.27
C ASP A 190 -16.84 -6.32 19.03
N PRO A 191 -17.18 -5.42 20.00
CA PRO A 191 -18.15 -4.37 19.73
C PRO A 191 -17.75 -3.44 18.57
N MET A 192 -16.44 -3.14 18.43
CA MET A 192 -15.93 -2.35 17.31
C MET A 192 -16.14 -3.09 15.98
N LEU A 193 -15.80 -4.39 15.94
CA LEU A 193 -15.99 -5.21 14.76
C LEU A 193 -17.46 -5.33 14.38
N TYR A 194 -18.36 -5.60 15.33
CA TYR A 194 -19.79 -5.69 15.10
C TYR A 194 -20.41 -4.36 14.65
N HIS A 195 -19.87 -3.23 15.12
CA HIS A 195 -20.29 -1.93 14.63
C HIS A 195 -20.09 -1.81 13.11
N TRP A 196 -18.92 -2.24 12.60
CA TRP A 196 -18.62 -2.19 11.17
C TRP A 196 -19.45 -3.21 10.37
N ILE A 197 -19.57 -4.46 10.84
CA ILE A 197 -20.40 -5.48 10.19
C ILE A 197 -21.85 -4.99 10.06
N ARG A 198 -22.42 -4.36 11.11
CA ARG A 198 -23.79 -3.81 11.05
C ARG A 198 -23.90 -2.58 10.16
N THR A 199 -22.87 -1.77 10.04
CA THR A 199 -22.90 -0.53 9.26
C THR A 199 -22.76 -0.79 7.77
N THR A 200 -21.93 -1.76 7.37
CA THR A 200 -21.55 -1.97 5.96
C THR A 200 -21.86 -3.37 5.44
N GLY A 201 -22.42 -4.24 6.26
CA GLY A 201 -22.72 -5.64 5.90
C GLY A 201 -21.50 -6.56 5.93
N GLY A 202 -20.31 -6.05 6.20
CA GLY A 202 -19.06 -6.80 6.29
C GLY A 202 -17.93 -5.97 6.85
N ALA A 203 -16.87 -6.64 7.29
CA ALA A 203 -15.63 -5.98 7.75
C ALA A 203 -14.41 -6.77 7.30
N ALA A 204 -13.28 -6.08 7.25
CA ALA A 204 -11.97 -6.69 7.11
C ALA A 204 -11.07 -6.22 8.27
N ILE A 205 -10.26 -7.11 8.79
CA ILE A 205 -9.26 -6.82 9.81
C ILE A 205 -7.91 -6.85 9.13
N MET A 206 -7.16 -5.77 9.20
CA MET A 206 -5.82 -5.66 8.60
C MET A 206 -4.80 -5.39 9.70
N GLY A 207 -3.66 -6.04 9.63
CA GLY A 207 -2.58 -5.81 10.58
C GLY A 207 -1.36 -6.67 10.31
N ASP A 208 -0.35 -6.47 11.13
CA ASP A 208 0.87 -7.26 11.13
C ASP A 208 0.59 -8.73 11.54
N ILE A 209 1.36 -9.66 11.00
CA ILE A 209 1.21 -11.10 11.26
C ILE A 209 1.23 -11.45 12.75
N GLU A 210 2.06 -10.77 13.56
CA GLU A 210 2.13 -11.01 15.01
C GLU A 210 0.82 -10.66 15.72
N ASN A 211 0.12 -9.62 15.26
CA ASN A 211 -1.17 -9.22 15.83
C ASN A 211 -2.32 -10.06 15.30
N ILE A 212 -2.25 -10.46 14.04
CA ILE A 212 -3.22 -11.40 13.46
C ILE A 212 -3.16 -12.75 14.20
N ALA A 213 -1.96 -13.24 14.49
CA ALA A 213 -1.79 -14.44 15.27
C ALA A 213 -2.44 -14.36 16.68
N LYS A 214 -2.42 -13.17 17.32
CA LYS A 214 -3.11 -12.95 18.61
C LYS A 214 -4.64 -13.06 18.53
N LEU A 215 -5.24 -12.88 17.35
CA LEU A 215 -6.68 -13.09 17.17
C LEU A 215 -7.08 -14.57 17.40
N SER A 216 -6.19 -15.50 17.13
CA SER A 216 -6.44 -16.92 17.36
C SER A 216 -6.58 -17.29 18.85
N ALA A 217 -6.05 -16.46 19.74
CA ALA A 217 -6.15 -16.65 21.19
C ALA A 217 -7.48 -16.16 21.80
N LEU A 218 -8.34 -15.51 21.00
CA LEU A 218 -9.61 -14.99 21.49
C LEU A 218 -10.63 -16.12 21.74
N THR A 219 -11.45 -15.97 22.77
CA THR A 219 -12.43 -16.96 23.24
C THR A 219 -13.46 -17.39 22.21
N GLY A 220 -13.61 -16.66 21.08
CA GLY A 220 -14.44 -17.11 19.96
C GLY A 220 -13.90 -18.35 19.24
N PHE A 221 -12.64 -18.68 19.48
CA PHE A 221 -11.97 -19.85 18.92
C PHE A 221 -11.71 -20.96 19.95
N ASP A 222 -11.84 -20.66 21.24
CA ASP A 222 -11.77 -21.66 22.31
C ASP A 222 -13.18 -21.97 22.82
N GLY A 223 -13.61 -23.21 22.72
CA GLY A 223 -14.92 -23.67 23.19
C GLY A 223 -14.98 -23.83 24.72
N GLY A 224 -14.76 -22.76 25.47
CA GLY A 224 -15.12 -22.62 26.89
C GLY A 224 -14.48 -23.59 27.93
N ASN A 225 -13.79 -24.64 27.53
CA ASN A 225 -13.11 -25.62 28.39
C ASN A 225 -11.77 -26.08 27.81
N ASN A 226 -10.98 -25.17 27.26
CA ASN A 226 -9.75 -25.50 26.52
C ASN A 226 -9.96 -26.44 25.30
N THR A 227 -11.18 -26.64 24.87
CA THR A 227 -11.48 -27.42 23.68
C THR A 227 -11.79 -26.47 22.53
N LYS A 228 -10.86 -26.39 21.61
CA LYS A 228 -11.06 -25.61 20.37
C LYS A 228 -12.15 -26.27 19.55
N VAL A 229 -13.25 -25.57 19.33
CA VAL A 229 -14.36 -26.02 18.46
C VAL A 229 -14.25 -25.29 17.13
N PHE A 230 -13.42 -25.82 16.26
CA PHE A 230 -13.33 -25.37 14.87
C PHE A 230 -13.99 -26.39 13.95
N ALA A 231 -14.55 -25.90 12.85
CA ALA A 231 -14.79 -26.77 11.70
C ALA A 231 -13.43 -27.33 11.22
N GLU A 232 -13.41 -28.57 10.75
CA GLU A 232 -12.20 -29.26 10.32
C GLU A 232 -11.40 -28.47 9.28
N ASP A 233 -12.09 -27.75 8.39
CA ASP A 233 -11.47 -26.88 7.37
C ASP A 233 -10.69 -25.70 8.00
N LEU A 234 -11.22 -25.09 9.05
CA LEU A 234 -10.55 -23.98 9.77
C LEU A 234 -9.34 -24.48 10.57
N ILE A 235 -9.41 -25.69 11.13
CA ILE A 235 -8.28 -26.32 11.81
C ILE A 235 -7.15 -26.58 10.81
N LYS A 236 -7.50 -27.09 9.63
CA LYS A 236 -6.53 -27.35 8.57
C LYS A 236 -5.89 -26.06 8.06
N GLU A 237 -6.68 -25.03 7.80
CA GLU A 237 -6.19 -23.72 7.38
C GLU A 237 -5.26 -23.07 8.42
N HIS A 238 -5.61 -23.16 9.71
CA HIS A 238 -4.74 -22.68 10.78
C HIS A 238 -3.44 -23.49 10.91
N ASN A 239 -3.49 -24.79 10.71
CA ASN A 239 -2.29 -25.64 10.77
C ASN A 239 -1.37 -25.41 9.55
N ASP A 240 -1.93 -25.09 8.39
CA ASP A 240 -1.18 -24.88 7.16
C ASP A 240 -0.56 -23.48 7.09
N SER A 241 -1.22 -22.44 7.65
CA SER A 241 -0.80 -21.03 7.52
C SER A 241 -0.45 -20.33 8.83
N ALA A 242 -0.71 -20.96 9.98
CA ALA A 242 -0.61 -20.37 11.32
C ALA A 242 -1.46 -19.09 11.52
N ALA A 243 -2.29 -18.72 10.54
CA ALA A 243 -3.16 -17.56 10.54
C ALA A 243 -4.59 -17.96 10.18
N LEU A 244 -5.56 -17.18 10.60
CA LEU A 244 -6.97 -17.38 10.27
C LEU A 244 -7.34 -16.48 9.09
N ALA A 245 -8.10 -17.01 8.11
CA ALA A 245 -8.60 -16.19 7.01
C ALA A 245 -9.79 -15.32 7.44
N THR A 246 -10.54 -15.74 8.46
CA THR A 246 -11.71 -15.01 8.93
C THR A 246 -11.84 -15.02 10.46
N TYR A 247 -12.32 -13.91 11.03
CA TYR A 247 -12.70 -13.80 12.42
C TYR A 247 -14.12 -13.24 12.51
N LYS A 248 -15.07 -14.02 13.05
CA LYS A 248 -16.49 -13.61 13.23
C LYS A 248 -17.08 -12.96 11.98
N SER A 249 -16.94 -13.59 10.83
CA SER A 249 -17.37 -13.11 9.50
C SER A 249 -16.60 -11.91 8.92
N ALA A 250 -15.56 -11.42 9.60
CA ALA A 250 -14.64 -10.44 9.05
C ALA A 250 -13.47 -11.14 8.35
N LYS A 251 -13.13 -10.69 7.15
CA LYS A 251 -11.96 -11.17 6.43
C LYS A 251 -10.69 -10.64 7.12
N ILE A 252 -9.71 -11.50 7.30
CA ILE A 252 -8.39 -11.10 7.79
C ILE A 252 -7.48 -10.85 6.59
N VAL A 253 -6.79 -9.72 6.61
CA VAL A 253 -5.82 -9.30 5.59
C VAL A 253 -4.49 -9.04 6.29
N GLU A 254 -3.51 -9.88 5.99
CA GLU A 254 -2.17 -9.69 6.48
C GLU A 254 -1.52 -8.50 5.77
N LEU A 255 -0.95 -7.59 6.56
CA LEU A 255 -0.10 -6.53 6.07
C LEU A 255 1.34 -7.04 6.01
N ILE A 256 1.87 -7.22 4.80
CA ILE A 256 3.26 -7.61 4.60
C ILE A 256 4.15 -6.52 5.21
N ASN A 257 4.89 -6.88 6.26
CA ASN A 257 5.67 -5.96 7.07
C ASN A 257 7.14 -6.41 7.14
N PRO A 258 7.94 -6.13 6.10
CA PRO A 258 9.33 -6.52 6.07
C PRO A 258 10.15 -5.71 7.08
N PHE A 259 11.30 -6.26 7.48
CA PHE A 259 12.31 -5.51 8.22
C PHE A 259 12.86 -4.38 7.35
N MET A 260 13.28 -3.31 8.00
CA MET A 260 14.00 -2.23 7.30
C MET A 260 15.44 -2.66 7.01
N GLU A 261 15.92 -2.32 5.82
CA GLU A 261 17.31 -2.57 5.41
C GLU A 261 18.24 -1.45 5.88
N ASP A 262 18.06 -0.96 7.10
CA ASP A 262 18.87 0.11 7.70
C ASP A 262 19.82 -0.41 8.80
N GLY A 263 19.91 -1.73 8.94
CA GLY A 263 20.72 -2.39 9.97
C GLY A 263 20.06 -2.44 11.34
N THR A 264 18.78 -2.05 11.44
CA THR A 264 17.95 -2.25 12.64
C THR A 264 17.01 -3.43 12.45
N ASP A 265 16.48 -3.96 13.56
CA ASP A 265 15.41 -4.97 13.53
C ASP A 265 14.01 -4.33 13.48
N ASP A 266 13.94 -3.06 13.08
CA ASP A 266 12.68 -2.35 12.94
C ASP A 266 11.95 -2.80 11.65
N VAL A 267 10.62 -2.76 11.72
CA VAL A 267 9.75 -3.07 10.58
C VAL A 267 9.17 -1.80 9.96
N VAL A 268 8.71 -1.91 8.73
CA VAL A 268 8.17 -0.78 7.96
C VAL A 268 6.94 -0.19 8.62
N PHE A 269 6.00 -1.05 9.06
CA PHE A 269 4.78 -0.63 9.75
C PHE A 269 4.87 -0.92 11.25
N LYS A 270 4.24 -0.08 12.06
CA LYS A 270 4.18 -0.29 13.50
C LYS A 270 3.37 -1.54 13.84
N LYS A 271 3.97 -2.42 14.63
CA LYS A 271 3.38 -3.72 14.98
C LYS A 271 2.15 -3.63 15.89
N ASN A 272 1.91 -2.53 16.55
CA ASN A 272 0.91 -2.41 17.63
C ASN A 272 -0.49 -2.00 17.17
N TYR A 273 -0.77 -1.93 15.87
CA TYR A 273 -2.08 -1.52 15.37
C TYR A 273 -2.78 -2.64 14.58
N LEU A 274 -4.08 -2.78 14.83
CA LEU A 274 -5.02 -3.52 13.97
C LEU A 274 -6.04 -2.52 13.41
N TYR A 275 -6.22 -2.55 12.10
CA TYR A 275 -7.18 -1.71 11.40
C TYR A 275 -8.42 -2.52 11.07
N ILE A 276 -9.59 -2.02 11.46
CA ILE A 276 -10.90 -2.60 11.12
C ILE A 276 -11.46 -1.76 9.99
N LEU A 277 -11.55 -2.36 8.83
CA LEU A 277 -11.96 -1.70 7.58
C LEU A 277 -13.35 -2.16 7.19
N PRO A 278 -14.21 -1.26 6.71
CA PRO A 278 -15.49 -1.65 6.14
C PRO A 278 -15.27 -2.44 4.86
N ALA A 279 -16.03 -3.53 4.65
CA ALA A 279 -16.01 -4.31 3.42
C ALA A 279 -17.23 -3.99 2.55
N GLY A 280 -17.04 -4.08 1.21
CA GLY A 280 -18.15 -3.94 0.27
C GLY A 280 -18.72 -2.53 0.12
N ILE A 281 -17.95 -1.48 0.40
CA ILE A 281 -18.34 -0.07 0.29
C ILE A 281 -17.87 0.56 -1.01
N ASP A 282 -18.55 1.65 -1.40
CA ASP A 282 -18.12 2.54 -2.49
C ASP A 282 -16.75 3.17 -2.16
N ASP A 283 -15.95 3.45 -3.18
CA ASP A 283 -14.64 4.13 -3.04
C ASP A 283 -14.75 5.46 -2.28
N SER A 284 -15.87 6.17 -2.42
CA SER A 284 -16.13 7.41 -1.68
C SER A 284 -16.16 7.25 -0.16
N MET A 285 -16.40 6.03 0.35
CA MET A 285 -16.46 5.69 1.77
C MET A 285 -15.18 4.99 2.26
N ARG A 286 -14.20 4.74 1.39
CA ARG A 286 -12.91 4.18 1.82
C ARG A 286 -12.17 5.17 2.72
N PRO A 287 -11.57 4.69 3.83
CA PRO A 287 -10.99 5.57 4.85
C PRO A 287 -9.80 6.37 4.34
N LEU A 288 -8.94 5.76 3.52
CA LEU A 288 -7.76 6.40 2.98
C LEU A 288 -8.05 6.91 1.56
N LYS A 289 -7.60 8.12 1.24
CA LYS A 289 -7.60 8.71 -0.09
C LYS A 289 -6.18 8.90 -0.52
N VAL A 290 -5.80 8.32 -1.65
CA VAL A 290 -4.43 8.36 -2.16
C VAL A 290 -4.44 8.92 -3.58
N VAL A 291 -3.53 9.82 -3.85
CA VAL A 291 -3.28 10.34 -5.20
C VAL A 291 -1.85 10.03 -5.60
N PHE A 292 -1.69 9.55 -6.82
CA PHE A 292 -0.40 9.50 -7.52
C PHE A 292 -0.48 10.42 -8.73
N GLU A 293 0.51 11.28 -8.89
CA GLU A 293 0.58 12.24 -9.98
C GLU A 293 1.73 11.85 -10.91
N GLY A 294 1.39 11.57 -12.16
CA GLY A 294 2.34 11.10 -13.17
C GLY A 294 2.88 9.70 -12.90
N ASP A 295 3.86 9.33 -13.69
CA ASP A 295 4.70 8.15 -13.49
C ASP A 295 5.98 8.55 -12.74
N VAL A 296 6.80 7.57 -12.35
CA VAL A 296 8.13 7.84 -11.77
C VAL A 296 8.96 8.63 -12.77
N PHE A 297 9.37 9.82 -12.36
CA PHE A 297 10.24 10.68 -13.14
C PHE A 297 11.69 10.29 -12.86
N SER A 298 12.50 10.18 -13.91
CA SER A 298 13.90 9.82 -13.79
C SER A 298 14.78 10.86 -14.46
N GLU A 299 15.78 11.33 -13.74
CA GLU A 299 16.86 12.20 -14.23
C GLU A 299 18.21 11.57 -13.99
N GLU A 300 19.15 11.83 -14.89
CA GLU A 300 20.50 11.33 -14.81
C GLU A 300 21.51 12.44 -14.54
N ALA A 301 22.54 12.10 -13.80
CA ALA A 301 23.71 12.95 -13.62
C ALA A 301 24.99 12.10 -13.59
N THR A 302 26.10 12.72 -13.92
CA THR A 302 27.43 12.10 -13.72
C THR A 302 28.16 12.93 -12.68
N ASN A 303 28.59 12.25 -11.62
CA ASN A 303 29.49 12.87 -10.66
C ASN A 303 30.88 12.96 -11.28
N ILE A 304 31.45 14.16 -11.30
CA ILE A 304 32.75 14.43 -11.94
C ILE A 304 33.90 13.92 -11.05
N ASP A 305 33.70 13.86 -9.74
CA ASP A 305 34.75 13.52 -8.78
C ASP A 305 35.12 12.03 -8.80
N ASP A 306 34.16 11.16 -8.95
CA ASP A 306 34.34 9.70 -8.93
C ASP A 306 33.85 8.96 -10.19
N LEU A 307 33.34 9.70 -11.18
CA LEU A 307 32.80 9.19 -12.44
C LEU A 307 31.63 8.21 -12.29
N THR A 308 30.92 8.28 -11.16
CA THR A 308 29.70 7.50 -10.95
C THR A 308 28.53 8.09 -11.71
N TRP A 309 27.60 7.25 -12.08
CA TRP A 309 26.31 7.65 -12.63
C TRP A 309 25.29 7.68 -11.52
N GLU A 310 24.64 8.81 -11.39
CA GLU A 310 23.56 9.01 -10.45
C GLU A 310 22.24 9.10 -11.21
N ILE A 311 21.25 8.39 -10.72
CA ILE A 311 19.90 8.39 -11.28
C ILE A 311 18.97 8.89 -10.18
N ARG A 312 18.40 10.07 -10.37
CA ARG A 312 17.36 10.57 -9.47
C ARG A 312 16.01 10.06 -9.93
N LEU A 313 15.26 9.47 -9.00
CA LEU A 313 13.91 8.97 -9.20
C LEU A 313 12.97 9.74 -8.28
N ASP A 314 11.94 10.34 -8.84
CA ASP A 314 10.91 11.09 -8.10
C ASP A 314 9.53 10.52 -8.43
N GLN A 315 8.74 10.20 -7.39
CA GLN A 315 7.32 9.88 -7.52
C GLN A 315 6.50 10.89 -6.72
N TYR A 316 5.56 11.55 -7.39
CA TYR A 316 4.65 12.46 -6.73
C TYR A 316 3.41 11.72 -6.24
N PHE A 317 3.09 11.89 -4.96
CA PHE A 317 1.96 11.25 -4.33
C PHE A 317 1.48 12.04 -3.11
N ASN A 318 0.31 11.74 -2.61
CA ASN A 318 -0.12 12.16 -1.27
C ASN A 318 -1.23 11.24 -0.77
N ALA A 319 -1.47 11.28 0.54
CA ALA A 319 -2.53 10.55 1.19
C ALA A 319 -3.22 11.38 2.26
N ALA A 320 -4.51 11.15 2.44
CA ALA A 320 -5.29 11.74 3.53
C ALA A 320 -6.34 10.77 4.04
N VAL A 321 -6.65 10.82 5.33
CA VAL A 321 -7.78 10.07 5.90
C VAL A 321 -9.05 10.89 5.71
N ALA A 322 -10.05 10.28 5.07
CA ALA A 322 -11.33 10.92 4.85
C ALA A 322 -12.24 10.75 6.07
N TYR A 323 -12.83 11.86 6.49
CA TYR A 323 -13.84 11.88 7.52
C TYR A 323 -15.16 12.42 6.98
N GLY A 324 -16.23 11.66 7.22
CA GLY A 324 -17.58 12.19 7.19
C GLY A 324 -17.94 12.84 8.55
N ASP A 325 -19.15 12.58 9.02
CA ASP A 325 -19.54 12.93 10.41
C ASP A 325 -18.82 12.01 11.43
N ARG A 326 -18.29 10.91 10.98
CA ARG A 326 -17.58 9.87 11.75
C ARG A 326 -16.43 9.27 10.93
N PRO A 327 -15.44 8.64 11.59
CA PRO A 327 -14.41 7.87 10.90
C PRO A 327 -15.00 6.75 10.05
N TYR A 328 -14.33 6.41 8.95
CA TYR A 328 -14.70 5.27 8.09
C TYR A 328 -13.85 4.03 8.36
N MET A 329 -13.13 3.99 9.46
CA MET A 329 -12.37 2.82 9.91
C MET A 329 -12.40 2.73 11.44
N GLY A 330 -12.14 1.54 11.97
CA GLY A 330 -11.81 1.32 13.37
C GLY A 330 -10.31 1.06 13.52
N VAL A 331 -9.74 1.46 14.65
CA VAL A 331 -8.35 1.19 14.99
C VAL A 331 -8.27 0.61 16.39
N TYR A 332 -7.61 -0.54 16.52
CA TYR A 332 -7.33 -1.16 17.79
C TYR A 332 -5.83 -1.15 18.06
N GLU A 333 -5.44 -0.59 19.20
CA GLU A 333 -4.04 -0.47 19.60
C GLU A 333 -3.70 -1.52 20.68
N ILE A 334 -2.61 -2.25 20.49
CA ILE A 334 -2.04 -3.18 21.47
C ILE A 334 -0.85 -2.46 22.11
N LYS A 335 -1.04 -1.98 23.33
CA LYS A 335 -0.03 -1.22 24.10
C LYS A 335 0.92 -2.15 24.84
#